data_ca499b00e63cc7368bba37652293c545
#
_entry.id   ca499b00e63cc7368bba37652293c545
#
_cell.length_a   1.000
_cell.length_b   1.000
_cell.length_c   1.000
_cell.angle_alpha   90.00
_cell.angle_beta   90.00
_cell.angle_gamma   90.00
#
_symmetry.space_group_name_H-M   'P 1'
#
loop_
_entity.id
_entity.type
_entity.pdbx_description
1 polymer ?
#
loop_
_entity_poly.entity_id
_entity_poly.type
_entity_poly.pdbx_seq_one_letter_code
_entity_poly.pdbx_strand_id
1 'polypeptide(L)'
;MANNTIKRRKESTEKYIDALLENNSKLCGVRVDLKYKQEFAKDVSLDTINKDLKRMLDNRRNNKTVFGNNLGYIIKKEVSDNGNPHLHALFLEDGNKVQKAAYKADQIGKYWSEDITKGKGCYENCNRREYKNNGIGMVDYTD
;
A
#
# COMPACT_ATOMS: atom_id res chain seq x y z
N MET A 1 -6.07 7.71 -26.15
CA MET A 1 -5.49 6.41 -25.75
C MET A 1 -5.13 6.41 -24.27
N ALA A 2 -4.26 7.33 -23.81
CA ALA A 2 -3.92 7.44 -22.40
C ALA A 2 -5.14 7.70 -21.53
N ASN A 3 -6.08 8.53 -21.98
CA ASN A 3 -7.32 8.86 -21.25
C ASN A 3 -8.21 7.64 -21.00
N ASN A 4 -8.28 6.71 -21.96
CA ASN A 4 -9.07 5.51 -21.80
C ASN A 4 -8.46 4.54 -20.79
N THR A 5 -7.14 4.45 -20.76
CA THR A 5 -6.43 3.60 -19.80
C THR A 5 -6.60 4.13 -18.38
N ILE A 6 -6.46 5.45 -18.20
CA ILE A 6 -6.64 6.09 -16.88
C ILE A 6 -8.08 5.91 -16.40
N LYS A 7 -9.05 6.12 -17.27
CA LYS A 7 -10.46 5.94 -16.95
C LYS A 7 -10.77 4.51 -16.53
N ARG A 8 -10.24 3.51 -17.26
CA ARG A 8 -10.44 2.09 -16.93
C ARG A 8 -9.85 1.74 -15.58
N ARG A 9 -8.65 2.25 -15.27
CA ARG A 9 -8.00 2.00 -13.98
C ARG A 9 -8.80 2.61 -12.84
N LYS A 10 -9.31 3.81 -13.02
CA LYS A 10 -10.15 4.48 -12.04
C LYS A 10 -11.45 3.69 -11.79
N GLU A 11 -12.13 3.27 -12.85
CA GLU A 11 -13.35 2.48 -12.74
C GLU A 11 -13.09 1.13 -12.07
N SER A 12 -11.98 0.48 -12.40
CA SER A 12 -11.57 -0.79 -11.80
C SER A 12 -11.30 -0.62 -10.32
N THR A 13 -10.63 0.46 -9.92
CA THR A 13 -10.35 0.77 -8.52
C THR A 13 -11.64 1.02 -7.74
N GLU A 14 -12.55 1.80 -8.31
CA GLU A 14 -13.84 2.09 -7.70
C GLU A 14 -14.67 0.80 -7.51
N LYS A 15 -14.69 -0.08 -8.49
CA LYS A 15 -15.38 -1.36 -8.39
C LYS A 15 -14.78 -2.25 -7.31
N TYR A 16 -13.47 -2.25 -7.20
CA TYR A 16 -12.77 -3.04 -6.18
C TYR A 16 -13.13 -2.55 -4.78
N ILE A 17 -13.09 -1.23 -4.56
CA ILE A 17 -13.46 -0.63 -3.28
C ILE A 17 -14.94 -0.90 -2.97
N ASP A 18 -15.83 -0.73 -3.95
CA ASP A 18 -17.25 -1.00 -3.78
C ASP A 18 -17.51 -2.45 -3.40
N ALA A 19 -16.80 -3.39 -4.02
CA ALA A 19 -16.92 -4.81 -3.70
C ALA A 19 -16.52 -5.09 -2.26
N LEU A 20 -15.47 -4.45 -1.75
CA LEU A 20 -15.05 -4.59 -0.37
C LEU A 20 -16.10 -4.00 0.59
N LEU A 21 -16.72 -2.88 0.21
CA LEU A 21 -17.74 -2.23 1.03
C LEU A 21 -19.06 -3.01 1.08
N GLU A 22 -19.30 -3.91 0.14
CA GLU A 22 -20.49 -4.78 0.19
C GLU A 22 -20.49 -5.69 1.43
N ASN A 23 -19.30 -6.11 1.88
CA ASN A 23 -19.14 -7.03 2.99
C ASN A 23 -18.57 -6.38 4.25
N ASN A 24 -18.17 -5.12 4.16
CA ASN A 24 -17.52 -4.41 5.26
C ASN A 24 -18.09 -3.00 5.35
N SER A 25 -18.63 -2.62 6.49
CA SER A 25 -19.29 -1.32 6.65
C SER A 25 -18.32 -0.14 6.59
N LYS A 26 -17.05 -0.36 6.92
CA LYS A 26 -16.01 0.67 6.92
C LYS A 26 -14.71 0.13 6.40
N LEU A 27 -13.99 0.95 5.63
CA LEU A 27 -12.63 0.68 5.23
C LEU A 27 -11.72 1.78 5.78
N CYS A 28 -10.57 1.39 6.31
CA CYS A 28 -9.52 2.33 6.67
C CYS A 28 -8.44 2.26 5.60
N GLY A 29 -8.24 3.35 4.87
CA GLY A 29 -7.19 3.44 3.86
C GLY A 29 -5.86 3.79 4.51
N VAL A 30 -4.86 2.96 4.28
CA VAL A 30 -3.52 3.14 4.84
C VAL A 30 -2.53 3.31 3.69
N ARG A 31 -2.00 4.51 3.52
CA ARG A 31 -1.05 4.80 2.45
C ARG A 31 0.37 4.73 2.95
N VAL A 32 1.19 3.96 2.25
CA VAL A 32 2.61 3.85 2.57
C VAL A 32 3.38 3.67 1.27
N ASP A 33 4.48 4.41 1.13
CA ASP A 33 5.38 4.23 0.01
C ASP A 33 6.51 3.32 0.44
N LEU A 34 6.70 2.22 -0.29
CA LEU A 34 7.72 1.22 -0.01
C LEU A 34 8.85 1.41 -1.01
N LYS A 35 10.05 1.60 -0.49
CA LYS A 35 11.21 1.99 -1.28
C LYS A 35 12.43 1.18 -0.88
N TYR A 36 13.54 1.50 -1.53
CA TYR A 36 14.87 0.97 -1.15
C TYR A 36 15.75 2.14 -0.76
N LYS A 37 16.61 1.93 0.23
CA LYS A 37 17.60 2.93 0.63
C LYS A 37 18.45 3.30 -0.57
N GLN A 38 18.82 4.57 -0.67
CA GLN A 38 19.52 5.10 -1.82
C GLN A 38 20.80 4.32 -2.15
N GLU A 39 21.51 3.87 -1.12
CA GLU A 39 22.74 3.08 -1.29
C GLU A 39 22.52 1.73 -1.99
N PHE A 40 21.30 1.20 -1.96
CA PHE A 40 20.94 -0.07 -2.59
C PHE A 40 20.05 0.09 -3.82
N ALA A 41 19.40 1.23 -3.96
CA ALA A 41 18.34 1.42 -4.96
C ALA A 41 18.82 1.22 -6.41
N LYS A 42 20.05 1.63 -6.71
CA LYS A 42 20.64 1.50 -8.05
C LYS A 42 20.85 0.04 -8.46
N ASP A 43 20.97 -0.86 -7.48
CA ASP A 43 21.19 -2.28 -7.74
C ASP A 43 19.89 -3.10 -7.73
N VAL A 44 18.77 -2.42 -7.52
CA VAL A 44 17.45 -3.08 -7.47
C VAL A 44 16.85 -3.12 -8.87
N SER A 45 16.64 -4.34 -9.38
CA SER A 45 15.96 -4.56 -10.67
C SER A 45 14.46 -4.68 -10.46
N LEU A 46 13.71 -4.64 -11.56
CA LEU A 46 12.28 -4.94 -11.52
C LEU A 46 12.01 -6.34 -11.01
N ASP A 47 12.90 -7.29 -11.31
CA ASP A 47 12.78 -8.65 -10.81
C ASP A 47 12.90 -8.69 -9.29
N THR A 48 13.83 -7.94 -8.72
CA THR A 48 14.01 -7.85 -7.27
C THR A 48 12.77 -7.28 -6.59
N ILE A 49 12.26 -6.17 -7.09
CA ILE A 49 11.08 -5.54 -6.48
C ILE A 49 9.85 -6.43 -6.60
N ASN A 50 9.70 -7.13 -7.72
CA ASN A 50 8.60 -8.06 -7.91
C ASN A 50 8.67 -9.24 -6.94
N LYS A 51 9.87 -9.77 -6.71
CA LYS A 51 10.07 -10.86 -5.75
C LYS A 51 9.80 -10.43 -4.32
N ASP A 52 10.28 -9.26 -3.94
CA ASP A 52 10.06 -8.73 -2.59
C ASP A 52 8.58 -8.46 -2.35
N LEU A 53 7.90 -7.84 -3.32
CA LEU A 53 6.46 -7.60 -3.24
C LEU A 53 5.68 -8.91 -3.14
N LYS A 54 6.01 -9.87 -3.98
CA LYS A 54 5.34 -11.17 -3.97
C LYS A 54 5.48 -11.84 -2.61
N ARG A 55 6.69 -11.82 -2.04
CA ARG A 55 6.94 -12.42 -0.73
C ARG A 55 6.12 -11.74 0.37
N MET A 56 6.07 -10.41 0.34
CA MET A 56 5.25 -9.68 1.31
C MET A 56 3.78 -10.05 1.20
N LEU A 57 3.25 -10.10 -0.01
CA LEU A 57 1.84 -10.40 -0.23
C LEU A 57 1.50 -11.87 0.06
N ASP A 58 2.43 -12.79 -0.25
CA ASP A 58 2.24 -14.21 0.10
C ASP A 58 2.24 -14.40 1.62
N ASN A 59 3.09 -13.66 2.34
CA ASN A 59 3.16 -13.76 3.80
C ASN A 59 2.00 -13.05 4.50
N ARG A 60 1.23 -12.26 3.78
CA ARG A 60 0.12 -11.50 4.34
C ARG A 60 -0.88 -12.37 5.10
N ARG A 61 -1.15 -13.57 4.60
CA ARG A 61 -2.09 -14.50 5.21
C ARG A 61 -1.61 -15.04 6.55
N ASN A 62 -0.31 -15.16 6.72
CA ASN A 62 0.29 -15.77 7.90
C ASN A 62 0.72 -14.75 8.95
N ASN A 63 1.00 -13.51 8.54
CA ASN A 63 1.40 -12.45 9.45
C ASN A 63 0.17 -11.69 9.94
N LYS A 64 -0.48 -12.22 10.94
CA LYS A 64 -1.71 -11.67 11.47
C LYS A 64 -1.50 -10.39 12.30
N THR A 65 -0.31 -10.20 12.84
CA THR A 65 0.02 -8.99 13.59
C THR A 65 -0.05 -7.76 12.68
N VAL A 66 0.54 -7.85 11.49
CA VAL A 66 0.57 -6.73 10.54
C VAL A 66 -0.69 -6.71 9.67
N PHE A 67 -1.12 -7.87 9.17
CA PHE A 67 -2.15 -7.98 8.13
C PHE A 67 -3.45 -8.64 8.58
N GLY A 68 -3.65 -8.86 9.88
CA GLY A 68 -4.82 -9.59 10.37
C GLY A 68 -6.15 -8.92 10.05
N ASN A 69 -6.17 -7.62 9.85
CA ASN A 69 -7.36 -6.85 9.52
C ASN A 69 -7.33 -6.31 8.09
N ASN A 70 -6.40 -6.77 7.28
CA ASN A 70 -6.28 -6.35 5.90
C ASN A 70 -7.33 -7.04 5.03
N LEU A 71 -8.10 -6.25 4.29
CA LEU A 71 -9.15 -6.74 3.40
C LEU A 71 -8.71 -6.71 1.94
N GLY A 72 -7.75 -5.86 1.60
CA GLY A 72 -7.28 -5.75 0.24
C GLY A 72 -6.19 -4.70 0.12
N TYR A 73 -5.72 -4.51 -1.10
CA TYR A 73 -4.65 -3.56 -1.36
C TYR A 73 -4.68 -3.11 -2.82
N ILE A 74 -4.13 -1.93 -3.06
CA ILE A 74 -3.90 -1.40 -4.40
C ILE A 74 -2.45 -0.90 -4.40
N ILE A 75 -1.63 -1.42 -5.31
CA ILE A 75 -0.21 -1.10 -5.36
C ILE A 75 0.17 -0.67 -6.77
N LYS A 76 0.85 0.46 -6.87
CA LYS A 76 1.36 1.00 -8.13
C LYS A 76 2.88 1.03 -8.06
N LYS A 77 3.54 0.40 -9.03
CA LYS A 77 4.99 0.48 -9.17
C LYS A 77 5.36 1.73 -9.94
N GLU A 78 6.36 2.42 -9.47
CA GLU A 78 6.87 3.62 -10.13
C GLU A 78 8.38 3.63 -10.09
N VAL A 79 8.99 4.23 -11.12
CA VAL A 79 10.43 4.45 -11.17
C VAL A 79 10.63 5.96 -11.20
N SER A 80 11.36 6.49 -10.22
CA SER A 80 11.64 7.92 -10.16
C SER A 80 12.63 8.32 -11.26
N ASP A 81 12.77 9.64 -11.46
CA ASP A 81 13.63 10.19 -12.51
C ASP A 81 15.08 9.72 -12.38
N ASN A 82 15.55 9.45 -11.17
CA ASN A 82 16.90 8.94 -10.93
C ASN A 82 17.00 7.41 -11.04
N GLY A 83 15.95 6.75 -11.51
CA GLY A 83 15.93 5.31 -11.73
C GLY A 83 15.58 4.47 -10.50
N ASN A 84 15.30 5.07 -9.35
CA ASN A 84 14.98 4.35 -8.14
C ASN A 84 13.55 3.82 -8.16
N PRO A 85 13.34 2.51 -8.01
CA PRO A 85 12.00 1.94 -7.97
C PRO A 85 11.34 2.16 -6.62
N HIS A 86 10.02 2.39 -6.65
CA HIS A 86 9.24 2.44 -5.43
C HIS A 86 7.81 1.98 -5.67
N LEU A 87 7.15 1.59 -4.59
CA LEU A 87 5.78 1.11 -4.61
C LEU A 87 4.91 2.11 -3.85
N HIS A 88 3.91 2.65 -4.54
CA HIS A 88 2.86 3.41 -3.89
C HIS A 88 1.78 2.42 -3.48
N ALA A 89 1.62 2.20 -2.19
CA ALA A 89 0.69 1.20 -1.68
C ALA A 89 -0.45 1.86 -0.91
N LEU A 90 -1.65 1.37 -1.17
CA LEU A 90 -2.84 1.66 -0.38
C LEU A 90 -3.34 0.33 0.15
N PHE A 91 -3.23 0.13 1.46
CA PHE A 91 -3.78 -1.05 2.11
C PHE A 91 -5.15 -0.70 2.67
N LEU A 92 -6.13 -1.55 2.36
CA LEU A 92 -7.51 -1.36 2.78
C LEU A 92 -7.80 -2.29 3.95
N GLU A 93 -7.97 -1.69 5.11
CA GLU A 93 -8.15 -2.41 6.37
C GLU A 93 -9.61 -2.33 6.82
N ASP A 94 -10.03 -3.29 7.64
CA ASP A 94 -11.34 -3.24 8.27
C ASP A 94 -11.41 -2.02 9.20
N GLY A 95 -12.19 -1.01 8.82
CA GLY A 95 -12.28 0.25 9.55
C GLY A 95 -12.92 0.13 10.92
N ASN A 96 -13.57 -0.99 11.22
CA ASN A 96 -14.10 -1.25 12.56
C ASN A 96 -13.02 -1.72 13.52
N LYS A 97 -11.88 -2.17 13.00
CA LYS A 97 -10.78 -2.71 13.80
C LYS A 97 -9.51 -1.87 13.71
N VAL A 98 -9.29 -1.19 12.59
CA VAL A 98 -8.13 -0.34 12.39
C VAL A 98 -8.60 1.09 12.26
N GLN A 99 -8.25 1.93 13.23
CA GLN A 99 -8.64 3.33 13.24
C GLN A 99 -7.44 4.28 13.12
N LYS A 100 -6.24 3.78 13.41
CA LYS A 100 -5.00 4.57 13.35
C LYS A 100 -4.19 4.19 12.13
N ALA A 101 -4.51 4.84 11.01
CA ALA A 101 -3.84 4.56 9.73
C ALA A 101 -2.33 4.78 9.80
N ALA A 102 -1.88 5.84 10.48
CA ALA A 102 -0.45 6.12 10.60
C ALA A 102 0.29 5.03 11.37
N TYR A 103 -0.30 4.50 12.43
CA TYR A 103 0.30 3.40 13.18
C TYR A 103 0.41 2.13 12.32
N LYS A 104 -0.65 1.81 11.60
CA LYS A 104 -0.66 0.63 10.71
C LYS A 104 0.35 0.79 9.58
N ALA A 105 0.49 1.98 9.02
CA ALA A 105 1.47 2.25 7.97
C ALA A 105 2.89 2.02 8.47
N ASP A 106 3.21 2.42 9.72
CA ASP A 106 4.51 2.14 10.31
C ASP A 106 4.75 0.63 10.48
N GLN A 107 3.73 -0.12 10.90
CA GLN A 107 3.86 -1.57 11.01
C GLN A 107 4.18 -2.23 9.66
N ILE A 108 3.45 -1.84 8.62
CA ILE A 108 3.65 -2.38 7.27
C ILE A 108 5.02 -1.97 6.74
N GLY A 109 5.39 -0.69 6.92
CA GLY A 109 6.67 -0.17 6.47
C GLY A 109 7.86 -0.83 7.14
N LYS A 110 7.78 -1.06 8.44
CA LYS A 110 8.83 -1.77 9.17
C LYS A 110 8.95 -3.22 8.73
N TYR A 111 7.83 -3.88 8.50
CA TYR A 111 7.84 -5.24 8.00
C TYR A 111 8.53 -5.32 6.63
N TRP A 112 8.22 -4.41 5.73
CA TRP A 112 8.89 -4.29 4.44
C TRP A 112 10.39 -4.09 4.61
N SER A 113 10.77 -3.09 5.41
CA SER A 113 12.17 -2.66 5.54
C SER A 113 13.04 -3.68 6.27
N GLU A 114 12.52 -4.27 7.33
CA GLU A 114 13.31 -5.15 8.20
C GLU A 114 13.23 -6.63 7.78
N ASP A 115 12.02 -7.10 7.49
CA ASP A 115 11.80 -8.54 7.25
C ASP A 115 11.86 -8.89 5.77
N ILE A 116 11.16 -8.17 4.92
CA ILE A 116 11.09 -8.50 3.51
C ILE A 116 12.39 -8.15 2.79
N THR A 117 12.87 -6.93 2.95
CA THR A 117 14.08 -6.46 2.26
C THR A 117 15.35 -6.62 3.09
N LYS A 118 15.23 -7.13 4.31
CA LYS A 118 16.36 -7.40 5.21
C LYS A 118 17.25 -6.18 5.43
N GLY A 119 16.62 -5.04 5.66
CA GLY A 119 17.30 -3.79 5.95
C GLY A 119 17.68 -2.96 4.73
N LYS A 120 17.46 -3.46 3.51
CA LYS A 120 17.76 -2.70 2.29
C LYS A 120 16.66 -1.73 1.93
N GLY A 121 15.44 -1.97 2.39
CA GLY A 121 14.29 -1.14 2.13
C GLY A 121 14.11 -0.03 3.14
N CYS A 122 13.27 0.92 2.77
CA CYS A 122 12.78 1.95 3.65
C CYS A 122 11.34 2.28 3.23
N TYR A 123 10.70 3.16 3.96
CA TYR A 123 9.33 3.51 3.66
C TYR A 123 9.03 4.95 4.03
N GLU A 124 7.97 5.49 3.44
CA GLU A 124 7.42 6.77 3.83
C GLU A 124 5.97 6.56 4.26
N ASN A 125 5.66 7.03 5.47
CA ASN A 125 4.31 6.97 6.03
C ASN A 125 3.54 8.19 5.55
N CYS A 126 2.69 8.01 4.55
CA CYS A 126 1.95 9.10 3.92
C CYS A 126 0.77 9.60 4.77
N ASN A 127 0.46 8.90 5.88
CA ASN A 127 -0.66 9.26 6.76
C ASN A 127 -0.28 10.26 7.85
N ARG A 128 0.99 10.59 7.97
CA ARG A 128 1.46 11.57 8.95
C ARG A 128 1.37 13.01 8.46
N ARG A 129 1.16 13.18 7.15
CA ARG A 129 1.01 14.51 6.55
C ARG A 129 -0.47 14.85 6.47
N GLU A 130 -0.82 16.09 6.80
CA GLU A 130 -2.17 16.57 6.62
C GLU A 130 -2.37 16.98 5.16
N TYR A 131 -3.14 16.20 4.42
CA TYR A 131 -3.53 16.52 3.06
C TYR A 131 -5.04 16.69 3.01
N LYS A 132 -5.50 17.74 2.36
CA LYS A 132 -6.90 17.86 2.03
C LYS A 132 -7.17 17.01 0.79
N ASN A 133 -8.18 16.17 0.84
CA ASN A 133 -8.64 15.38 -0.31
C ASN A 133 -7.58 14.44 -0.88
N ASN A 134 -6.83 13.78 -0.02
CA ASN A 134 -5.74 12.90 -0.43
C ASN A 134 -6.11 11.43 -0.59
N GLY A 135 -7.37 11.07 -0.39
CA GLY A 135 -7.81 9.67 -0.46
C GLY A 135 -7.39 8.81 0.71
N ILE A 136 -6.85 9.41 1.78
CA ILE A 136 -6.49 8.72 3.01
C ILE A 136 -7.61 8.89 4.02
N GLY A 137 -7.79 7.90 4.87
CA GLY A 137 -8.70 7.97 5.98
C GLY A 137 -9.79 6.94 5.92
N MET A 138 -10.85 7.20 6.67
CA MET A 138 -11.94 6.25 6.79
C MET A 138 -12.93 6.39 5.64
N VAL A 139 -13.23 5.28 4.99
CA VAL A 139 -14.26 5.20 3.97
C VAL A 139 -15.46 4.47 4.58
N ASP A 140 -16.59 5.13 4.65
CA ASP A 140 -17.80 4.58 5.25
C ASP A 140 -18.77 4.16 4.15
N TYR A 141 -19.39 3.00 4.33
CA TYR A 141 -20.33 2.46 3.35
C TYR A 141 -21.57 3.37 3.11
N THR A 142 -21.96 4.09 4.17
CA THR A 142 -23.13 4.97 4.09
C THR A 142 -22.84 6.32 3.42
N ASP A 143 -21.60 6.59 3.15
CA ASP A 143 -21.20 7.79 2.41
C ASP A 143 -21.34 7.58 0.90
#